data_e580e51cf2fd01fbd5fa64c9ea169fe0
#
_entry.id   e580e51cf2fd01fbd5fa64c9ea169fe0
#
_cell.length_a   1.000
_cell.length_b   1.000
_cell.length_c   1.000
_cell.angle_alpha   90.00
_cell.angle_beta   90.00
_cell.angle_gamma   90.00
#
_symmetry.space_group_name_H-M   'P 1'
#
loop_
_entity.id
_entity.type
_entity.pdbx_description
1 polymer ?
#
loop_
_entity_poly.entity_id
_entity_poly.type
_entity_poly.pdbx_seq_one_letter_code
_entity_poly.pdbx_strand_id
1 'polypeptide(L)'
;MIKDNAMAIRLDLVEKKRNLFCESKFWGDPDMPEDMQYPMLDGRPLTFLCQVDCYDVAPLDPEGVLPHDGMLYFFADIDDLLGYDTGIRHEAGEWPKGHALVKYTKAVNMETFKSQVQVDEDDEPIAQKAVALVFSACDGSFGGLRLLGDAPEGYVTLLQVPLDPQRTLRFEIKSSDLGYGNWKKARFVLVLS
;
A
#
# COMPACT_ATOMS: atom_id res chain seq x y z
N MET A 1 32.15 -10.25 -1.87
CA MET A 1 31.22 -9.38 -2.62
C MET A 1 30.25 -8.81 -1.60
N ILE A 2 30.38 -7.54 -1.26
CA ILE A 2 29.41 -6.82 -0.45
C ILE A 2 28.15 -6.78 -1.35
N LYS A 3 27.03 -7.40 -0.91
CA LYS A 3 25.75 -7.13 -1.52
C LYS A 3 25.55 -5.63 -1.36
N ASP A 4 25.47 -4.89 -2.47
CA ASP A 4 24.95 -3.54 -2.41
C ASP A 4 23.61 -3.63 -1.70
N ASN A 5 23.55 -3.04 -0.50
CA ASN A 5 22.31 -3.00 0.27
C ASN A 5 21.27 -2.29 -0.59
N ALA A 6 20.22 -2.99 -0.99
CA ALA A 6 19.14 -2.37 -1.71
C ALA A 6 18.65 -1.16 -0.89
N MET A 7 18.48 -0.03 -1.56
CA MET A 7 17.88 1.14 -0.89
C MET A 7 16.39 0.92 -0.70
N ALA A 8 15.87 1.39 0.42
CA ALA A 8 14.46 1.39 0.72
C ALA A 8 14.00 2.79 1.17
N ILE A 9 12.70 3.00 1.14
CA ILE A 9 12.08 4.26 1.55
C ILE A 9 11.25 3.97 2.80
N ARG A 10 11.71 4.48 3.93
CA ARG A 10 11.01 4.40 5.21
C ARG A 10 9.80 5.35 5.19
N LEU A 11 8.70 4.89 5.74
CA LEU A 11 7.47 5.65 5.95
C LEU A 11 7.28 5.89 7.45
N ASP A 12 7.27 7.14 7.85
CA ASP A 12 6.93 7.56 9.20
C ASP A 12 5.51 8.12 9.24
N LEU A 13 4.72 7.69 10.22
CA LEU A 13 3.34 8.12 10.42
C LEU A 13 3.31 9.40 11.26
N VAL A 14 2.73 10.46 10.72
CA VAL A 14 2.67 11.77 11.39
C VAL A 14 1.23 12.26 11.45
N GLU A 15 0.70 12.46 12.64
CA GLU A 15 -0.62 13.07 12.81
C GLU A 15 -0.62 14.53 12.36
N LYS A 16 -1.60 14.89 11.53
CA LYS A 16 -1.86 16.29 11.14
C LYS A 16 -3.30 16.67 11.44
N LYS A 17 -3.48 17.93 11.85
CA LYS A 17 -4.80 18.48 12.21
C LYS A 17 -5.58 19.04 10.99
N ARG A 18 -5.22 18.64 9.80
CA ARG A 18 -5.85 19.10 8.55
C ARG A 18 -6.29 17.93 7.68
N ASN A 19 -7.14 18.20 6.71
CA ASN A 19 -7.49 17.22 5.70
C ASN A 19 -6.25 16.83 4.87
N LEU A 20 -6.12 15.55 4.57
CA LEU A 20 -5.03 14.95 3.78
C LEU A 20 -5.52 14.57 2.37
N PHE A 21 -6.46 15.34 1.80
CA PHE A 21 -6.98 15.07 0.47
C PHE A 21 -5.86 15.08 -0.58
N CYS A 22 -5.77 14.00 -1.37
CA CYS A 22 -4.75 13.75 -2.38
C CYS A 22 -3.29 13.81 -1.89
N GLU A 23 -3.06 13.69 -0.61
CA GLU A 23 -1.71 13.58 -0.04
C GLU A 23 -1.35 12.10 0.25
N SER A 24 -0.05 11.84 0.39
CA SER A 24 0.42 10.55 0.87
C SER A 24 -0.06 10.32 2.30
N LYS A 25 -0.85 9.27 2.51
CA LYS A 25 -1.46 8.95 3.82
C LYS A 25 -1.61 7.45 4.04
N PHE A 26 -1.60 7.07 5.29
CA PHE A 26 -1.94 5.74 5.78
C PHE A 26 -3.29 5.81 6.47
N TRP A 27 -4.18 4.83 6.23
CA TRP A 27 -5.56 4.80 6.66
C TRP A 27 -6.41 5.97 6.10
N GLY A 28 -7.63 6.09 6.56
CA GLY A 28 -8.64 7.00 6.03
C GLY A 28 -9.30 6.45 4.77
N ASP A 29 -9.94 7.33 4.03
CA ASP A 29 -10.54 6.98 2.74
C ASP A 29 -9.57 7.31 1.60
N PRO A 30 -9.42 6.45 0.58
CA PRO A 30 -8.58 6.76 -0.56
C PRO A 30 -9.19 7.88 -1.40
N ASP A 31 -8.33 8.79 -1.87
CA ASP A 31 -8.72 9.83 -2.82
C ASP A 31 -8.39 9.33 -4.23
N MET A 32 -9.40 8.92 -4.97
CA MET A 32 -9.24 8.24 -6.25
C MET A 32 -9.90 9.04 -7.38
N PRO A 33 -9.38 8.93 -8.63
CA PRO A 33 -10.09 9.44 -9.80
C PRO A 33 -11.52 8.90 -9.85
N GLU A 34 -12.47 9.70 -10.30
CA GLU A 34 -13.89 9.35 -10.32
C GLU A 34 -14.20 8.09 -11.14
N ASP A 35 -13.39 7.77 -12.15
CA ASP A 35 -13.51 6.58 -13.00
C ASP A 35 -12.81 5.34 -12.42
N MET A 36 -12.08 5.48 -11.30
CA MET A 36 -11.41 4.36 -10.64
C MET A 36 -12.32 3.73 -9.59
N GLN A 37 -12.72 2.49 -9.83
CA GLN A 37 -13.59 1.74 -8.91
C GLN A 37 -12.86 1.34 -7.63
N TYR A 38 -13.56 1.42 -6.48
CA TYR A 38 -13.08 0.87 -5.22
C TYR A 38 -12.97 -0.66 -5.30
N PRO A 39 -11.87 -1.27 -4.81
CA PRO A 39 -11.70 -2.72 -4.84
C PRO A 39 -12.67 -3.46 -3.93
N MET A 40 -13.31 -4.48 -4.48
CA MET A 40 -14.25 -5.34 -3.77
C MET A 40 -13.82 -6.80 -3.87
N LEU A 41 -14.04 -7.57 -2.82
CA LEU A 41 -13.90 -9.02 -2.78
C LEU A 41 -15.20 -9.63 -2.28
N ASP A 42 -15.85 -10.44 -3.10
CA ASP A 42 -17.13 -11.12 -2.79
C ASP A 42 -18.20 -10.16 -2.22
N GLY A 43 -18.29 -8.97 -2.81
CA GLY A 43 -19.26 -7.93 -2.41
C GLY A 43 -18.87 -7.10 -1.18
N ARG A 44 -17.70 -7.35 -0.58
CA ARG A 44 -17.15 -6.56 0.52
C ARG A 44 -16.01 -5.66 0.05
N PRO A 45 -15.90 -4.42 0.53
CA PRO A 45 -14.76 -3.58 0.22
C PRO A 45 -13.47 -4.14 0.83
N LEU A 46 -12.37 -4.09 0.09
CA LEU A 46 -11.05 -4.33 0.69
C LEU A 46 -10.68 -3.17 1.61
N THR A 47 -9.96 -3.48 2.68
CA THR A 47 -9.42 -2.44 3.56
C THR A 47 -8.36 -1.63 2.83
N PHE A 48 -8.55 -0.31 2.78
CA PHE A 48 -7.55 0.62 2.28
C PHE A 48 -6.42 0.76 3.31
N LEU A 49 -5.19 0.56 2.88
CA LEU A 49 -4.00 0.69 3.72
C LEU A 49 -3.38 2.07 3.57
N CYS A 50 -2.99 2.43 2.37
CA CYS A 50 -2.36 3.72 2.12
C CYS A 50 -2.45 4.13 0.65
N GLN A 51 -2.29 5.42 0.42
CA GLN A 51 -1.97 6.01 -0.87
C GLN A 51 -0.63 6.74 -0.78
N VAL A 52 0.13 6.68 -1.86
CA VAL A 52 1.44 7.30 -1.99
C VAL A 52 1.44 8.18 -3.23
N ASP A 53 1.61 9.47 -3.04
CA ASP A 53 1.93 10.38 -4.14
C ASP A 53 3.35 10.06 -4.62
N CYS A 54 3.46 9.59 -5.86
CA CYS A 54 4.74 9.15 -6.42
C CYS A 54 5.75 10.29 -6.52
N TYR A 55 5.29 11.53 -6.60
CA TYR A 55 6.17 12.71 -6.58
C TYR A 55 6.91 12.85 -5.24
N ASP A 56 6.27 12.49 -4.12
CA ASP A 56 6.89 12.57 -2.79
C ASP A 56 8.05 11.59 -2.65
N VAL A 57 8.02 10.45 -3.32
CA VAL A 57 9.05 9.39 -3.22
C VAL A 57 10.10 9.47 -4.32
N ALA A 58 9.84 10.18 -5.41
CA ALA A 58 10.75 10.29 -6.55
C ALA A 58 12.19 10.71 -6.17
N PRO A 59 12.42 11.68 -5.25
CA PRO A 59 13.78 12.04 -4.83
C PRO A 59 14.53 10.92 -4.08
N LEU A 60 13.79 9.93 -3.54
CA LEU A 60 14.33 8.80 -2.77
C LEU A 60 14.46 7.51 -3.59
N ASP A 61 14.02 7.53 -4.85
CA ASP A 61 14.07 6.44 -5.82
C ASP A 61 14.83 6.86 -7.09
N PRO A 62 16.14 7.11 -7.00
CA PRO A 62 16.93 7.59 -8.14
C PRO A 62 17.01 6.59 -9.29
N GLU A 63 16.78 5.32 -9.04
CA GLU A 63 16.76 4.26 -10.06
C GLU A 63 15.42 4.20 -10.82
N GLY A 64 14.39 4.90 -10.36
CA GLY A 64 13.08 4.92 -10.98
C GLY A 64 12.38 3.56 -10.94
N VAL A 65 12.49 2.85 -9.84
CA VAL A 65 11.82 1.55 -9.61
C VAL A 65 10.32 1.73 -9.53
N LEU A 66 9.89 2.80 -8.85
CA LEU A 66 8.49 3.23 -8.78
C LEU A 66 8.20 4.33 -9.83
N PRO A 67 6.94 4.58 -10.18
CA PRO A 67 6.57 5.78 -10.91
C PRO A 67 7.00 7.04 -10.14
N HIS A 68 7.38 8.09 -10.85
CA HIS A 68 7.75 9.38 -10.27
C HIS A 68 6.63 10.43 -10.41
N ASP A 69 5.48 10.03 -10.94
CA ASP A 69 4.25 10.82 -11.04
C ASP A 69 3.03 9.94 -10.73
N GLY A 70 1.89 10.57 -10.47
CA GLY A 70 0.66 9.87 -10.17
C GLY A 70 0.56 9.34 -8.75
N MET A 71 -0.39 8.43 -8.53
CA MET A 71 -0.74 7.93 -7.19
C MET A 71 -0.78 6.41 -7.17
N LEU A 72 -0.12 5.80 -6.19
CA LEU A 72 -0.22 4.38 -5.85
C LEU A 72 -1.18 4.18 -4.68
N TYR A 73 -1.99 3.13 -4.75
CA TYR A 73 -2.94 2.73 -3.72
C TYR A 73 -2.75 1.27 -3.35
N PHE A 74 -2.82 0.97 -2.06
CA PHE A 74 -2.67 -0.37 -1.52
C PHE A 74 -3.91 -0.77 -0.73
N PHE A 75 -4.50 -1.91 -1.09
CA PHE A 75 -5.70 -2.48 -0.48
C PHE A 75 -5.47 -3.94 -0.13
N ALA A 76 -6.04 -4.42 0.97
CA ALA A 76 -5.99 -5.84 1.34
C ALA A 76 -7.18 -6.26 2.20
N ASP A 77 -7.52 -7.55 2.12
CA ASP A 77 -8.51 -8.21 2.99
C ASP A 77 -7.86 -8.58 4.32
N ILE A 78 -7.69 -7.60 5.20
CA ILE A 78 -6.93 -7.75 6.46
C ILE A 78 -7.79 -7.60 7.71
N ASP A 79 -9.09 -7.53 7.59
CA ASP A 79 -9.99 -7.25 8.70
C ASP A 79 -9.84 -8.27 9.84
N ASP A 80 -9.64 -9.56 9.52
CA ASP A 80 -9.34 -10.60 10.51
C ASP A 80 -8.03 -10.35 11.25
N LEU A 81 -7.02 -9.81 10.58
CA LEU A 81 -5.73 -9.44 11.20
C LEU A 81 -5.84 -8.19 12.08
N LEU A 82 -6.82 -7.34 11.82
CA LEU A 82 -7.16 -6.16 12.63
C LEU A 82 -8.07 -6.52 13.81
N GLY A 83 -8.53 -7.77 13.91
CA GLY A 83 -9.34 -8.27 15.01
C GLY A 83 -10.85 -8.25 14.77
N TYR A 84 -11.29 -7.98 13.54
CA TYR A 84 -12.69 -8.06 13.15
C TYR A 84 -13.07 -9.52 12.84
N ASP A 85 -14.28 -9.94 13.26
CA ASP A 85 -14.80 -11.28 12.94
C ASP A 85 -15.43 -11.27 11.54
N THR A 86 -14.67 -11.71 10.57
CA THR A 86 -15.10 -11.80 9.15
C THR A 86 -15.46 -13.24 8.75
N GLY A 87 -15.25 -14.22 9.65
CA GLY A 87 -15.33 -15.64 9.32
C GLY A 87 -14.18 -16.12 8.42
N ILE A 88 -13.25 -15.25 8.04
CA ILE A 88 -12.05 -15.55 7.25
C ILE A 88 -10.85 -15.50 8.19
N ARG A 89 -9.89 -16.39 7.99
CA ARG A 89 -8.58 -16.36 8.67
C ARG A 89 -7.49 -16.50 7.65
N HIS A 90 -6.62 -15.50 7.60
CA HIS A 90 -5.46 -15.55 6.74
C HIS A 90 -4.27 -16.19 7.45
N GLU A 91 -3.69 -17.17 6.78
CA GLU A 91 -2.48 -17.86 7.24
C GLU A 91 -1.23 -17.23 6.62
N ALA A 92 -0.07 -17.58 7.18
CA ALA A 92 1.23 -17.19 6.62
C ALA A 92 1.40 -17.71 5.19
N GLY A 93 2.10 -16.95 4.37
CA GLY A 93 2.38 -17.27 2.98
C GLY A 93 1.67 -16.35 2.00
N GLU A 94 1.68 -16.74 0.74
CA GLU A 94 1.04 -15.99 -0.35
C GLU A 94 -0.48 -16.16 -0.30
N TRP A 95 -1.20 -15.04 -0.37
CA TRP A 95 -2.65 -15.05 -0.35
C TRP A 95 -3.26 -15.22 -1.74
N PRO A 96 -4.51 -15.74 -1.83
CA PRO A 96 -5.21 -15.88 -3.10
C PRO A 96 -5.38 -14.54 -3.82
N LYS A 97 -5.49 -14.60 -5.14
CA LYS A 97 -5.77 -13.41 -5.94
C LYS A 97 -7.09 -12.75 -5.53
N GLY A 98 -7.08 -11.42 -5.49
CA GLY A 98 -8.24 -10.62 -5.10
C GLY A 98 -8.25 -10.23 -3.63
N HIS A 99 -7.51 -10.93 -2.75
CA HIS A 99 -7.39 -10.58 -1.33
C HIS A 99 -6.46 -9.38 -1.08
N ALA A 100 -5.70 -8.96 -2.07
CA ALA A 100 -4.97 -7.70 -2.05
C ALA A 100 -4.84 -7.14 -3.45
N LEU A 101 -4.74 -5.83 -3.55
CA LEU A 101 -4.66 -5.14 -4.83
C LEU A 101 -3.80 -3.88 -4.70
N VAL A 102 -2.95 -3.68 -5.70
CA VAL A 102 -2.27 -2.42 -5.93
C VAL A 102 -2.91 -1.74 -7.13
N LYS A 103 -3.27 -0.47 -6.97
CA LYS A 103 -3.75 0.36 -8.07
C LYS A 103 -2.79 1.52 -8.29
N TYR A 104 -2.75 1.98 -9.52
CA TYR A 104 -1.98 3.14 -9.92
C TYR A 104 -2.79 4.01 -10.87
N THR A 105 -2.72 5.31 -10.70
CA THR A 105 -3.20 6.29 -11.67
C THR A 105 -2.10 7.29 -11.99
N LYS A 106 -1.95 7.60 -13.25
CA LYS A 106 -1.09 8.68 -13.72
C LYS A 106 -1.80 10.05 -13.70
N ALA A 107 -3.09 10.08 -13.33
CA ALA A 107 -3.85 11.32 -13.27
C ALA A 107 -3.21 12.27 -12.24
N VAL A 108 -3.01 13.52 -12.67
CA VAL A 108 -2.45 14.61 -11.85
C VAL A 108 -3.47 15.73 -11.62
N ASN A 109 -4.60 15.70 -12.30
CA ASN A 109 -5.66 16.67 -12.08
C ASN A 109 -6.53 16.26 -10.89
N MET A 110 -6.20 16.77 -9.72
CA MET A 110 -6.88 16.48 -8.46
C MET A 110 -8.35 16.93 -8.43
N GLU A 111 -8.79 17.79 -9.34
CA GLU A 111 -10.20 18.19 -9.46
C GLU A 111 -11.12 17.02 -9.84
N THR A 112 -10.57 15.96 -10.44
CA THR A 112 -11.30 14.75 -10.81
C THR A 112 -11.26 13.67 -9.72
N PHE A 113 -10.57 13.90 -8.61
CA PHE A 113 -10.46 12.96 -7.49
C PHE A 113 -11.59 13.15 -6.50
N LYS A 114 -12.03 12.04 -5.92
CA LYS A 114 -13.01 12.02 -4.82
C LYS A 114 -12.53 11.06 -3.73
N SER A 115 -12.76 11.43 -2.47
CA SER A 115 -12.60 10.51 -1.36
C SER A 115 -13.65 9.40 -1.45
N GLN A 116 -13.22 8.16 -1.51
CA GLN A 116 -14.08 6.99 -1.65
C GLN A 116 -14.47 6.46 -0.27
N VAL A 117 -15.41 7.14 0.38
CA VAL A 117 -15.89 6.78 1.71
C VAL A 117 -16.65 5.45 1.66
N GLN A 118 -16.23 4.50 2.51
CA GLN A 118 -16.96 3.27 2.76
C GLN A 118 -17.71 3.40 4.09
N VAL A 119 -18.94 2.92 4.13
CA VAL A 119 -19.79 2.96 5.31
C VAL A 119 -20.27 1.55 5.68
N ASP A 120 -20.62 1.36 6.93
CA ASP A 120 -21.27 0.14 7.42
C ASP A 120 -22.79 0.11 7.16
N GLU A 121 -23.49 -0.84 7.76
CA GLU A 121 -24.95 -1.01 7.64
C GLU A 121 -25.75 0.14 8.26
N ASP A 122 -25.14 0.93 9.14
CA ASP A 122 -25.71 2.08 9.82
C ASP A 122 -25.33 3.43 9.16
N ASP A 123 -24.73 3.39 7.95
CA ASP A 123 -24.20 4.54 7.20
C ASP A 123 -23.07 5.28 7.93
N GLU A 124 -22.37 4.62 8.87
CA GLU A 124 -21.22 5.20 9.56
C GLU A 124 -19.90 4.86 8.83
N PRO A 125 -18.96 5.83 8.70
CA PRO A 125 -17.68 5.58 8.06
C PRO A 125 -16.85 4.51 8.78
N ILE A 126 -16.40 3.49 8.05
CA ILE A 126 -15.61 2.39 8.60
C ILE A 126 -14.10 2.64 8.56
N ALA A 127 -13.64 3.67 7.86
CA ALA A 127 -12.23 3.96 7.74
C ALA A 127 -11.61 4.41 9.07
N GLN A 128 -10.42 3.90 9.36
CA GLN A 128 -9.61 4.42 10.46
C GLN A 128 -9.15 5.86 10.17
N LYS A 129 -8.78 6.60 11.21
CA LYS A 129 -8.31 7.97 11.06
C LYS A 129 -7.05 8.04 10.18
N ALA A 130 -7.09 8.86 9.15
CA ALA A 130 -5.95 9.09 8.27
C ALA A 130 -4.75 9.70 9.01
N VAL A 131 -3.55 9.22 8.68
CA VAL A 131 -2.26 9.73 9.19
C VAL A 131 -1.38 10.07 8.00
N ALA A 132 -0.71 11.20 8.02
CA ALA A 132 0.18 11.59 6.94
C ALA A 132 1.43 10.70 6.91
N LEU A 133 1.92 10.43 5.70
CA LEU A 133 3.20 9.76 5.49
C LEU A 133 4.31 10.77 5.29
N VAL A 134 5.46 10.51 5.92
CA VAL A 134 6.71 11.22 5.71
C VAL A 134 7.76 10.21 5.28
N PHE A 135 8.51 10.53 4.25
CA PHE A 135 9.43 9.61 3.59
C PHE A 135 10.88 9.95 3.89
N SER A 136 11.70 8.92 4.09
CA SER A 136 13.16 9.05 4.24
C SER A 136 13.87 7.82 3.69
N ALA A 137 15.11 7.98 3.23
CA ALA A 137 15.92 6.86 2.80
C ALA A 137 16.30 5.96 3.98
N CYS A 138 16.32 4.66 3.76
CA CYS A 138 16.77 3.68 4.75
C CYS A 138 17.44 2.48 4.07
N ASP A 139 18.02 1.59 4.90
CA ASP A 139 18.56 0.33 4.47
C ASP A 139 17.46 -0.61 3.97
N GLY A 140 17.73 -1.39 2.92
CA GLY A 140 16.78 -2.34 2.35
C GLY A 140 16.32 -3.44 3.30
N SER A 141 17.10 -3.74 4.33
CA SER A 141 16.77 -4.71 5.39
C SER A 141 15.90 -4.12 6.51
N PHE A 142 15.55 -2.82 6.45
CA PHE A 142 14.73 -2.17 7.48
C PHE A 142 13.41 -2.91 7.69
N GLY A 143 13.18 -3.40 8.91
CA GLY A 143 12.01 -4.23 9.26
C GLY A 143 10.70 -3.45 9.46
N GLY A 144 10.74 -2.11 9.44
CA GLY A 144 9.57 -1.26 9.65
C GLY A 144 8.72 -1.03 8.40
N LEU A 145 7.81 -0.07 8.48
CA LEU A 145 6.96 0.35 7.36
C LEU A 145 7.84 1.01 6.27
N ARG A 146 7.83 0.43 5.07
CA ARG A 146 8.71 0.88 3.98
C ARG A 146 8.17 0.54 2.60
N LEU A 147 8.63 1.29 1.60
CA LEU A 147 8.59 0.92 0.18
C LEU A 147 9.96 0.41 -0.23
N LEU A 148 10.00 -0.47 -1.23
CA LEU A 148 11.22 -1.04 -1.79
C LEU A 148 12.06 -1.82 -0.76
N GLY A 149 13.33 -2.04 -1.06
CA GLY A 149 14.29 -2.77 -0.21
C GLY A 149 14.30 -4.27 -0.49
N ASP A 150 14.76 -5.04 0.49
CA ASP A 150 14.96 -6.48 0.33
C ASP A 150 13.68 -7.20 -0.09
N ALA A 151 13.81 -8.04 -1.12
CA ALA A 151 12.75 -8.85 -1.69
C ALA A 151 13.28 -10.22 -2.10
N PRO A 152 12.42 -11.24 -2.28
CA PRO A 152 12.80 -12.50 -2.90
C PRO A 152 13.37 -12.29 -4.30
N GLU A 153 14.21 -13.24 -4.75
CA GLU A 153 14.81 -13.18 -6.10
C GLU A 153 13.72 -13.05 -7.20
N GLY A 154 13.92 -12.10 -8.10
CA GLY A 154 13.02 -11.79 -9.21
C GLY A 154 11.81 -10.95 -8.83
N TYR A 155 11.70 -10.52 -7.56
CA TYR A 155 10.62 -9.67 -7.08
C TYR A 155 11.13 -8.31 -6.60
N VAL A 156 10.20 -7.37 -6.52
CA VAL A 156 10.35 -6.06 -5.86
C VAL A 156 9.30 -6.01 -4.75
N THR A 157 9.71 -5.62 -3.55
CA THR A 157 8.79 -5.28 -2.47
C THR A 157 8.23 -3.88 -2.73
N LEU A 158 6.95 -3.77 -3.07
CA LEU A 158 6.29 -2.48 -3.28
C LEU A 158 6.00 -1.79 -1.95
N LEU A 159 5.45 -2.54 -1.00
CA LEU A 159 5.13 -2.04 0.34
C LEU A 159 5.31 -3.16 1.36
N GLN A 160 5.96 -2.85 2.47
CA GLN A 160 6.04 -3.69 3.66
C GLN A 160 5.32 -3.01 4.83
N VAL A 161 4.42 -3.73 5.49
CA VAL A 161 3.65 -3.24 6.63
C VAL A 161 3.81 -4.21 7.80
N PRO A 162 4.59 -3.88 8.83
CA PRO A 162 4.60 -4.66 10.06
C PRO A 162 3.26 -4.45 10.79
N LEU A 163 2.56 -5.55 11.09
CA LEU A 163 1.32 -5.53 11.88
C LEU A 163 1.64 -5.59 13.37
N ASP A 164 2.61 -6.40 13.72
CA ASP A 164 3.11 -6.60 15.08
C ASP A 164 4.53 -7.21 15.00
N PRO A 165 5.20 -7.49 16.14
CA PRO A 165 6.56 -8.05 16.14
C PRO A 165 6.72 -9.40 15.43
N GLN A 166 5.63 -10.12 15.19
CA GLN A 166 5.64 -11.47 14.63
C GLN A 166 5.08 -11.54 13.21
N ARG A 167 4.30 -10.54 12.77
CA ARG A 167 3.57 -10.55 11.51
C ARG A 167 3.88 -9.33 10.66
N THR A 168 4.29 -9.58 9.43
CA THR A 168 4.59 -8.53 8.45
C THR A 168 3.87 -8.83 7.14
N LEU A 169 3.16 -7.86 6.61
CA LEU A 169 2.54 -7.92 5.29
C LEU A 169 3.49 -7.37 4.23
N ARG A 170 3.54 -8.03 3.08
CA ARG A 170 4.30 -7.55 1.93
C ARG A 170 3.47 -7.58 0.66
N PHE A 171 3.46 -6.46 -0.03
CA PHE A 171 3.05 -6.39 -1.44
C PHE A 171 4.29 -6.53 -2.29
N GLU A 172 4.34 -7.57 -3.10
CA GLU A 172 5.49 -7.89 -3.94
C GLU A 172 5.04 -8.06 -5.39
N ILE A 173 5.86 -7.63 -6.32
CA ILE A 173 5.61 -7.79 -7.76
C ILE A 173 6.86 -8.33 -8.44
N LYS A 174 6.69 -9.16 -9.48
CA LYS A 174 7.84 -9.56 -10.30
C LYS A 174 8.43 -8.34 -10.99
N SER A 175 9.75 -8.25 -11.01
CA SER A 175 10.46 -7.13 -11.66
C SER A 175 10.05 -6.93 -13.12
N SER A 176 9.78 -8.03 -13.85
CA SER A 176 9.28 -7.97 -15.22
C SER A 176 7.88 -7.37 -15.32
N ASP A 177 6.96 -7.71 -14.40
CA ASP A 177 5.59 -7.19 -14.39
C ASP A 177 5.55 -5.73 -13.98
N LEU A 178 6.42 -5.31 -13.06
CA LEU A 178 6.58 -3.91 -12.66
C LEU A 178 7.02 -3.05 -13.85
N GLY A 179 8.01 -3.50 -14.62
CA GLY A 179 8.50 -2.79 -15.81
C GLY A 179 7.43 -2.57 -16.88
N TYR A 180 6.39 -3.41 -16.91
CA TYR A 180 5.21 -3.25 -17.78
C TYR A 180 4.03 -2.53 -17.12
N GLY A 181 4.15 -2.07 -15.88
CA GLY A 181 3.06 -1.45 -15.13
C GLY A 181 1.90 -2.39 -14.81
N ASN A 182 2.15 -3.70 -14.71
CA ASN A 182 1.14 -4.72 -14.46
C ASN A 182 0.79 -4.83 -12.96
N TRP A 183 0.39 -3.73 -12.33
CA TRP A 183 0.09 -3.63 -10.90
C TRP A 183 -0.86 -4.71 -10.38
N LYS A 184 -1.80 -5.17 -11.21
CA LYS A 184 -2.77 -6.25 -10.88
C LYS A 184 -2.10 -7.61 -10.62
N LYS A 185 -0.82 -7.75 -10.93
CA LYS A 185 -0.04 -8.97 -10.69
C LYS A 185 0.78 -8.91 -9.41
N ALA A 186 0.67 -7.83 -8.65
CA ALA A 186 1.23 -7.79 -7.33
C ALA A 186 0.63 -8.93 -6.49
N ARG A 187 1.51 -9.66 -5.80
CA ARG A 187 1.11 -10.68 -4.83
C ARG A 187 1.15 -10.09 -3.43
N PHE A 188 0.44 -10.72 -2.54
CA PHE A 188 0.38 -10.35 -1.14
C PHE A 188 0.84 -11.52 -0.29
N VAL A 189 1.75 -11.27 0.64
CA VAL A 189 2.40 -12.29 1.45
C VAL A 189 2.37 -11.90 2.91
N LEU A 190 1.84 -12.77 3.78
CA LEU A 190 1.96 -12.66 5.22
C LEU A 190 3.22 -13.43 5.67
N VAL A 191 4.20 -12.70 6.18
CA VAL A 191 5.46 -13.25 6.69
C VAL A 191 5.39 -13.32 8.20
N LEU A 192 5.78 -14.48 8.77
CA LEU A 192 5.99 -14.66 10.20
C LEU A 192 7.48 -14.54 10.52
N SER A 193 7.80 -13.80 11.59
CA SER A 193 9.17 -13.61 12.11
C SER A 193 9.49 -14.63 13.17
#